data_4bc504df46816801ea46e94a5ec25434
#
_entry.id   4bc504df46816801ea46e94a5ec25434
#
_cell.length_a   1.000
_cell.length_b   1.000
_cell.length_c   1.000
_cell.angle_alpha   90.00
_cell.angle_beta   90.00
_cell.angle_gamma   90.00
#
_symmetry.space_group_name_H-M   'P 1'
#
loop_
_entity.id
_entity.type
_entity.pdbx_description
1 polymer ?
#
loop_
_entity_poly.entity_id
_entity_poly.type
_entity_poly.pdbx_seq_one_letter_code
_entity_poly.pdbx_strand_id
1 'polypeptide(L)'
;MLFRSFTETNAYSGNNGRAAIWNNTDGANVIYAAGNAGNGSNPQPDGVVLGAGAQILDPASQPEAKQDPGIPTPVASFSVTELGDKADKIGKDDNYRGMLIFNNVLYLTKGSGSNGVNTVYFVDTTGSACPKGTGLPSASATLPVTPLVFNPSTLASNGLPPNICILAGFPSVPAKTVNPVNFPQGIWFADANTLYVADEGDGFVSDNTLYTHAAAQTNAGLEKWVFNTASKTWQLAYTLQAGLKLGVPYTVFGYPTGNNAATGLPWAPATDGLRNITGKVNGDGTVTIWAITSTVSGNGDPGADPNKLVAITDRVKSTSASKGEQFFPVREAGFGEVLRGVSFAPIAEASNGHHGQGDDHGRGW
;
A
#
# COMPACT_ATOMS: atom_id res chain seq x y z
N MET A 1 22.76 16.03 -9.97
CA MET A 1 21.79 15.16 -9.31
C MET A 1 22.55 14.45 -8.20
N LEU A 2 22.27 14.78 -6.94
CA LEU A 2 22.87 14.07 -5.80
C LEU A 2 22.07 12.78 -5.60
N PHE A 3 22.68 11.65 -5.90
CA PHE A 3 22.12 10.37 -5.49
C PHE A 3 22.24 10.27 -3.97
N ARG A 4 21.10 10.17 -3.30
CA ARG A 4 21.08 9.81 -1.89
C ARG A 4 20.69 8.35 -1.80
N SER A 5 21.53 7.56 -1.20
CA SER A 5 21.25 6.16 -0.88
C SER A 5 21.08 6.03 0.62
N PHE A 6 20.20 5.16 1.01
CA PHE A 6 19.95 4.81 2.38
C PHE A 6 19.91 3.28 2.48
N THR A 7 20.59 2.73 3.46
CA THR A 7 20.60 1.29 3.70
C THR A 7 19.89 1.02 5.01
N GLU A 8 18.88 0.19 4.96
CA GLU A 8 18.15 -0.28 6.13
C GLU A 8 18.46 -1.76 6.33
N THR A 9 18.90 -2.11 7.54
CA THR A 9 19.28 -3.48 7.91
C THR A 9 18.41 -3.93 9.09
N ASN A 10 17.82 -5.11 9.01
CA ASN A 10 16.99 -5.72 10.06
C ASN A 10 15.76 -4.90 10.52
N ALA A 11 15.35 -3.91 9.76
CA ALA A 11 14.17 -3.11 10.09
C ALA A 11 12.86 -3.89 9.93
N TYR A 12 12.86 -4.89 9.05
CA TYR A 12 11.69 -5.71 8.78
C TYR A 12 12.01 -7.19 8.89
N SER A 13 11.11 -7.93 9.55
CA SER A 13 11.21 -9.39 9.69
C SER A 13 11.26 -10.07 8.32
N GLY A 14 12.25 -10.94 8.13
CA GLY A 14 12.43 -11.67 6.87
C GLY A 14 12.70 -10.78 5.66
N ASN A 15 13.28 -9.58 5.84
CA ASN A 15 13.54 -8.60 4.78
C ASN A 15 12.27 -8.17 4.02
N ASN A 16 11.12 -8.12 4.70
CA ASN A 16 9.83 -7.81 4.13
C ASN A 16 9.52 -6.30 4.09
N GLY A 17 10.44 -5.47 3.58
CA GLY A 17 10.13 -4.11 3.15
C GLY A 17 9.14 -4.13 1.97
N ARG A 18 8.13 -3.26 2.00
CA ARG A 18 7.00 -3.31 1.05
C ARG A 18 6.79 -2.01 0.29
N ALA A 19 7.00 -0.88 0.94
CA ALA A 19 6.80 0.44 0.36
C ALA A 19 7.83 1.42 0.86
N ALA A 20 8.18 2.39 0.01
CA ALA A 20 9.03 3.52 0.38
C ALA A 20 8.60 4.76 -0.41
N ILE A 21 8.56 5.91 0.27
CA ILE A 21 8.26 7.21 -0.35
C ILE A 21 9.29 8.21 0.14
N TRP A 22 9.90 8.94 -0.79
CA TRP A 22 10.73 10.08 -0.45
C TRP A 22 9.86 11.34 -0.31
N ASN A 23 9.89 11.93 0.88
CA ASN A 23 9.29 13.23 1.16
C ASN A 23 10.36 14.31 1.16
N ASN A 24 10.32 15.19 0.17
CA ASN A 24 11.15 16.40 0.07
C ASN A 24 10.32 17.70 0.18
N THR A 25 9.08 17.62 0.64
CA THR A 25 8.22 18.77 0.84
C THR A 25 8.84 19.70 1.87
N ASP A 26 8.87 20.99 1.58
CA ASP A 26 9.44 22.03 2.45
C ASP A 26 10.86 21.73 2.96
N GLY A 27 11.65 21.00 2.17
CA GLY A 27 13.02 20.64 2.51
C GLY A 27 13.18 19.55 3.55
N ALA A 28 12.12 18.81 3.88
CA ALA A 28 12.11 17.75 4.89
C ALA A 28 13.15 16.65 4.63
N ASN A 29 13.29 16.21 3.36
CA ASN A 29 14.28 15.21 2.93
C ASN A 29 14.32 13.94 3.81
N VAL A 30 13.16 13.38 4.08
CA VAL A 30 12.99 12.11 4.79
C VAL A 30 12.43 11.03 3.88
N ILE A 31 12.70 9.77 4.21
CA ILE A 31 12.11 8.60 3.55
C ILE A 31 11.12 7.96 4.52
N TYR A 32 9.90 7.75 4.07
CA TYR A 32 8.97 6.86 4.75
C TYR A 32 9.13 5.46 4.19
N ALA A 33 9.22 4.49 5.08
CA ALA A 33 9.31 3.08 4.73
C ALA A 33 8.25 2.27 5.49
N ALA A 34 7.69 1.25 4.86
CA ALA A 34 6.73 0.36 5.47
C ALA A 34 6.97 -1.09 5.08
N GLY A 35 6.62 -1.98 5.99
CA GLY A 35 6.78 -3.42 5.80
C GLY A 35 6.24 -4.21 6.98
N ASN A 36 6.69 -5.46 7.10
CA ASN A 36 6.34 -6.33 8.22
C ASN A 36 7.39 -6.22 9.34
N ALA A 37 7.08 -5.50 10.40
CA ALA A 37 7.99 -5.25 11.51
C ALA A 37 8.16 -6.40 12.48
N GLY A 38 7.48 -7.50 12.30
CA GLY A 38 7.60 -8.64 13.22
C GLY A 38 6.83 -9.85 12.75
N ASN A 39 7.06 -10.98 13.42
CA ASN A 39 6.40 -12.24 13.12
C ASN A 39 5.46 -12.73 14.24
N GLY A 40 5.27 -11.90 15.28
CA GLY A 40 4.46 -12.23 16.46
C GLY A 40 5.16 -13.14 17.47
N SER A 41 6.46 -13.37 17.33
CA SER A 41 7.26 -14.08 18.35
C SER A 41 7.69 -13.12 19.45
N ASN A 42 7.99 -13.65 20.63
CA ASN A 42 8.58 -12.90 21.73
C ASN A 42 9.73 -13.73 22.34
N PRO A 43 10.99 -13.31 22.24
CA PRO A 43 11.47 -12.07 21.61
C PRO A 43 11.28 -12.06 20.09
N GLN A 44 11.22 -10.87 19.49
CA GLN A 44 11.16 -10.70 18.03
C GLN A 44 12.50 -11.16 17.40
N PRO A 45 12.46 -11.84 16.23
CA PRO A 45 13.67 -12.20 15.52
C PRO A 45 14.33 -10.96 14.90
N ASP A 46 15.61 -11.11 14.54
CA ASP A 46 16.39 -10.14 13.77
C ASP A 46 16.45 -8.72 14.37
N GLY A 47 16.25 -8.61 15.68
CA GLY A 47 16.29 -7.33 16.36
C GLY A 47 15.13 -6.38 16.04
N VAL A 48 14.06 -6.86 15.43
CA VAL A 48 12.89 -6.04 15.07
C VAL A 48 12.25 -5.41 16.29
N VAL A 49 12.05 -4.09 16.26
CA VAL A 49 11.30 -3.35 17.28
C VAL A 49 9.80 -3.55 17.06
N LEU A 50 9.09 -3.89 18.12
CA LEU A 50 7.64 -4.06 18.08
C LEU A 50 6.95 -2.77 17.64
N GLY A 51 5.97 -2.89 16.75
CA GLY A 51 5.20 -1.78 16.24
C GLY A 51 5.93 -0.89 15.21
N ALA A 52 7.07 -1.33 14.69
CA ALA A 52 7.90 -0.57 13.74
C ALA A 52 7.51 -0.81 12.26
N GLY A 53 6.27 -1.12 11.97
CA GLY A 53 5.80 -1.45 10.61
C GLY A 53 5.85 -0.30 9.62
N ALA A 54 5.81 0.95 10.09
CA ALA A 54 6.07 2.14 9.27
C ALA A 54 7.12 3.02 9.96
N GLN A 55 8.07 3.52 9.19
CA GLN A 55 9.26 4.18 9.71
C GLN A 55 9.57 5.47 8.96
N ILE A 56 10.16 6.43 9.69
CA ILE A 56 10.75 7.65 9.11
C ILE A 56 12.27 7.51 9.17
N LEU A 57 12.91 7.67 8.02
CA LEU A 57 14.33 7.57 7.84
C LEU A 57 14.88 8.94 7.43
N ASP A 58 15.89 9.43 8.14
CA ASP A 58 16.59 10.66 7.78
C ASP A 58 17.95 10.31 7.16
N PRO A 59 18.10 10.38 5.83
CA PRO A 59 19.34 10.03 5.16
C PRO A 59 20.51 10.96 5.47
N ALA A 60 20.24 12.16 5.99
CA ALA A 60 21.30 13.12 6.31
C ALA A 60 22.01 12.80 7.63
N SER A 61 21.21 12.36 8.64
CA SER A 61 21.75 12.01 9.97
C SER A 61 22.06 10.52 10.13
N GLN A 62 21.40 9.66 9.34
CA GLN A 62 21.50 8.21 9.44
C GLN A 62 21.61 7.59 8.04
N PRO A 63 22.80 7.62 7.42
CA PRO A 63 23.00 7.03 6.09
C PRO A 63 22.84 5.51 6.07
N GLU A 64 22.97 4.85 7.22
CA GLU A 64 22.73 3.44 7.40
C GLU A 64 21.96 3.21 8.71
N ALA A 65 20.72 2.77 8.61
CA ALA A 65 19.95 2.36 9.77
C ALA A 65 20.19 0.88 10.06
N LYS A 66 20.55 0.59 11.30
CA LYS A 66 20.65 -0.78 11.83
C LYS A 66 19.67 -0.92 12.96
N GLN A 67 19.00 -2.03 12.99
CA GLN A 67 18.15 -2.40 14.10
C GLN A 67 18.84 -3.50 14.90
N ASP A 68 19.35 -3.14 16.06
CA ASP A 68 19.98 -4.09 16.97
C ASP A 68 18.96 -4.62 17.99
N PRO A 69 19.07 -5.90 18.40
CA PRO A 69 18.18 -6.47 19.39
C PRO A 69 18.15 -5.65 20.70
N GLY A 70 16.95 -5.25 21.11
CA GLY A 70 16.72 -4.50 22.36
C GLY A 70 17.15 -3.04 22.35
N ILE A 71 17.64 -2.52 21.22
CA ILE A 71 18.01 -1.12 21.07
C ILE A 71 16.97 -0.45 20.16
N PRO A 72 16.35 0.69 20.55
CA PRO A 72 15.52 1.47 19.64
C PRO A 72 16.34 1.86 18.42
N THR A 73 15.81 1.63 17.23
CA THR A 73 16.50 2.04 16.02
C THR A 73 16.61 3.57 15.96
N PRO A 74 17.59 4.12 15.26
CA PRO A 74 17.64 5.55 14.95
C PRO A 74 16.54 5.96 13.98
N VAL A 75 15.71 5.02 13.57
CA VAL A 75 14.59 5.14 12.65
C VAL A 75 13.34 5.31 13.46
N ALA A 76 12.53 6.29 13.11
CA ALA A 76 11.25 6.51 13.74
C ALA A 76 10.24 5.45 13.34
N SER A 77 9.43 5.05 14.28
CA SER A 77 8.36 4.09 14.03
C SER A 77 7.00 4.61 14.43
N PHE A 78 6.01 4.23 13.64
CA PHE A 78 4.61 4.36 13.99
C PHE A 78 4.09 3.03 14.50
N SER A 79 3.13 3.08 15.37
CA SER A 79 2.42 1.90 15.85
C SER A 79 0.98 1.90 15.41
N VAL A 80 0.45 0.73 15.08
CA VAL A 80 -0.96 0.52 14.74
C VAL A 80 -1.77 0.39 16.02
N THR A 81 -2.90 1.07 16.10
CA THR A 81 -3.88 0.86 17.15
C THR A 81 -4.97 -0.07 16.66
N GLU A 82 -5.18 -1.18 17.33
CA GLU A 82 -6.43 -1.92 17.24
C GLU A 82 -7.51 -1.22 18.07
N LEU A 83 -8.71 -1.11 17.50
CA LEU A 83 -9.81 -0.39 18.16
C LEU A 83 -10.16 -1.01 19.51
N GLY A 84 -9.83 -0.28 20.59
CA GLY A 84 -10.24 -0.60 21.94
C GLY A 84 -9.55 -1.78 22.59
N ASP A 85 -8.65 -2.47 21.88
CA ASP A 85 -7.98 -3.68 22.35
C ASP A 85 -6.46 -3.56 22.28
N LYS A 86 -5.79 -4.45 23.02
CA LYS A 86 -4.37 -4.71 22.82
C LYS A 86 -4.16 -5.39 21.49
N ALA A 87 -3.01 -5.15 20.86
CA ALA A 87 -2.57 -5.89 19.71
C ALA A 87 -2.74 -7.41 19.96
N ASP A 88 -3.52 -8.08 19.10
CA ASP A 88 -3.85 -9.51 19.30
C ASP A 88 -2.63 -10.40 19.10
N LYS A 89 -1.67 -9.93 18.33
CA LYS A 89 -0.39 -10.58 18.15
C LYS A 89 0.68 -9.54 17.82
N ILE A 90 1.33 -9.06 18.87
CA ILE A 90 2.38 -8.04 18.79
C ILE A 90 3.39 -8.38 17.70
N GLY A 91 3.71 -7.40 16.84
CA GLY A 91 4.63 -7.55 15.73
C GLY A 91 4.05 -8.20 14.47
N LYS A 92 2.77 -8.62 14.46
CA LYS A 92 2.06 -9.03 13.24
C LYS A 92 0.99 -8.06 12.80
N ASP A 93 0.52 -7.23 13.70
CA ASP A 93 -0.48 -6.21 13.40
C ASP A 93 0.05 -5.13 12.45
N ASP A 94 1.37 -5.04 12.32
CA ASP A 94 2.11 -4.03 11.59
C ASP A 94 2.57 -4.49 10.20
N ASN A 95 1.92 -5.46 9.60
CA ASN A 95 2.30 -5.93 8.26
C ASN A 95 1.70 -5.03 7.18
N TYR A 96 2.27 -3.83 7.04
CA TYR A 96 1.84 -2.86 6.03
C TYR A 96 2.20 -3.29 4.62
N ARG A 97 1.39 -2.85 3.66
CA ARG A 97 1.51 -3.21 2.24
C ARG A 97 1.79 -2.04 1.33
N GLY A 98 0.96 -1.03 1.36
CA GLY A 98 1.05 0.15 0.51
C GLY A 98 1.19 1.43 1.30
N MET A 99 1.67 2.47 0.64
CA MET A 99 1.84 3.80 1.19
C MET A 99 1.53 4.86 0.14
N LEU A 100 0.94 5.98 0.57
CA LEU A 100 0.67 7.13 -0.28
C LEU A 100 0.70 8.42 0.55
N ILE A 101 1.21 9.50 -0.06
CA ILE A 101 1.03 10.85 0.45
C ILE A 101 -0.08 11.53 -0.35
N PHE A 102 -1.07 12.05 0.36
CA PHE A 102 -2.14 12.85 -0.23
C PHE A 102 -2.57 13.96 0.74
N ASN A 103 -2.64 15.20 0.26
CA ASN A 103 -3.03 16.38 1.07
C ASN A 103 -2.28 16.48 2.41
N ASN A 104 -0.96 16.36 2.39
CA ASN A 104 -0.08 16.41 3.57
C ASN A 104 -0.36 15.32 4.62
N VAL A 105 -0.96 14.22 4.23
CA VAL A 105 -1.22 13.07 5.08
C VAL A 105 -0.56 11.83 4.49
N LEU A 106 0.09 11.05 5.35
CA LEU A 106 0.64 9.75 5.00
C LEU A 106 -0.41 8.68 5.26
N TYR A 107 -0.81 7.97 4.22
CA TYR A 107 -1.72 6.84 4.26
C TYR A 107 -0.98 5.53 4.12
N LEU A 108 -1.49 4.49 4.76
CA LEU A 108 -0.94 3.15 4.78
C LEU A 108 -2.05 2.12 4.61
N THR A 109 -1.74 1.00 3.99
CA THR A 109 -2.64 -0.15 3.94
C THR A 109 -2.04 -1.32 4.70
N LYS A 110 -2.89 -2.12 5.34
CA LYS A 110 -2.55 -3.42 5.90
C LYS A 110 -3.53 -4.44 5.33
N GLY A 111 -3.03 -5.43 4.62
CA GLY A 111 -3.85 -6.41 3.90
C GLY A 111 -3.28 -7.82 3.96
N SER A 112 -2.73 -8.25 5.09
CA SER A 112 -2.13 -9.57 5.16
C SER A 112 -2.35 -10.26 6.49
N GLY A 113 -2.57 -11.56 6.39
CA GLY A 113 -2.78 -12.41 7.54
C GLY A 113 -4.12 -12.18 8.24
N SER A 114 -4.31 -12.89 9.34
CA SER A 114 -5.53 -12.85 10.15
C SER A 114 -5.37 -12.04 11.45
N ASN A 115 -4.16 -11.54 11.74
CA ASN A 115 -3.90 -10.73 12.94
C ASN A 115 -4.03 -9.24 12.60
N GLY A 116 -4.51 -8.44 13.54
CA GLY A 116 -4.75 -7.03 13.37
C GLY A 116 -5.90 -6.73 12.41
N VAL A 117 -6.06 -5.46 12.07
CA VAL A 117 -7.14 -4.97 11.22
C VAL A 117 -6.63 -4.76 9.79
N ASN A 118 -7.18 -5.51 8.83
CA ASN A 118 -6.91 -5.29 7.41
C ASN A 118 -7.75 -4.12 6.91
N THR A 119 -7.09 -2.98 6.62
CA THR A 119 -7.78 -1.72 6.38
C THR A 119 -6.85 -0.65 5.81
N VAL A 120 -7.37 0.56 5.66
CA VAL A 120 -6.62 1.76 5.33
C VAL A 120 -6.40 2.58 6.60
N TYR A 121 -5.14 2.94 6.84
CA TYR A 121 -4.70 3.79 7.95
C TYR A 121 -4.20 5.14 7.45
N PHE A 122 -4.17 6.11 8.33
CA PHE A 122 -3.44 7.36 8.12
C PHE A 122 -2.65 7.74 9.37
N VAL A 123 -1.60 8.54 9.18
CA VAL A 123 -0.77 9.05 10.29
C VAL A 123 -1.38 10.34 10.81
N ASP A 124 -1.70 10.36 12.11
CA ASP A 124 -2.15 11.55 12.81
C ASP A 124 -0.99 12.24 13.51
N THR A 125 -0.59 13.39 12.98
CA THR A 125 0.45 14.26 13.58
C THR A 125 -0.12 15.26 14.58
N THR A 126 -1.45 15.32 14.74
CA THR A 126 -2.12 16.27 15.66
C THR A 126 -2.44 15.63 17.01
N GLY A 127 -2.46 14.30 17.09
CA GLY A 127 -2.81 13.54 18.31
C GLY A 127 -4.29 13.57 18.66
N SER A 128 -5.15 14.09 17.78
CA SER A 128 -6.58 14.30 18.08
C SER A 128 -7.54 13.76 17.02
N ALA A 129 -7.03 13.28 15.88
CA ALA A 129 -7.85 12.88 14.74
C ALA A 129 -8.63 11.57 14.98
N CYS A 130 -8.16 10.71 15.88
CA CYS A 130 -8.79 9.40 16.12
C CYS A 130 -8.81 8.98 17.61
N PRO A 131 -9.54 9.68 18.46
CA PRO A 131 -9.53 9.44 19.91
C PRO A 131 -9.99 8.01 20.29
N LYS A 132 -10.61 7.29 19.35
CA LYS A 132 -11.05 5.89 19.51
C LYS A 132 -10.50 4.98 18.43
N GLY A 133 -9.32 5.30 17.87
CA GLY A 133 -8.65 4.49 16.85
C GLY A 133 -9.16 4.70 15.42
N THR A 134 -10.32 5.33 15.22
CA THR A 134 -10.92 5.62 13.92
C THR A 134 -11.21 7.09 13.78
N GLY A 135 -10.94 7.69 12.64
CA GLY A 135 -11.19 9.10 12.41
C GLY A 135 -10.89 9.58 11.00
N LEU A 136 -10.81 10.89 10.86
CA LEU A 136 -10.44 11.56 9.62
C LEU A 136 -9.21 12.44 9.86
N PRO A 137 -8.32 12.57 8.85
CA PRO A 137 -7.21 13.50 8.96
C PRO A 137 -7.69 14.92 9.28
N SER A 138 -6.98 15.58 10.19
CA SER A 138 -7.22 16.99 10.49
C SER A 138 -6.83 17.88 9.31
N ALA A 139 -7.53 18.98 9.13
CA ALA A 139 -7.13 20.01 8.16
C ALA A 139 -5.77 20.65 8.49
N SER A 140 -5.32 20.54 9.75
CA SER A 140 -4.01 20.99 10.21
C SER A 140 -2.95 19.88 10.21
N ALA A 141 -3.24 18.72 9.64
CA ALA A 141 -2.28 17.63 9.54
C ALA A 141 -1.08 18.04 8.70
N THR A 142 0.09 17.64 9.13
CA THR A 142 1.35 17.82 8.41
C THR A 142 2.02 16.47 8.20
N LEU A 143 2.90 16.40 7.21
CA LEU A 143 3.72 15.20 7.06
C LEU A 143 4.73 15.12 8.21
N PRO A 144 4.88 13.95 8.84
CA PRO A 144 5.85 13.79 9.92
C PRO A 144 7.27 13.87 9.35
N VAL A 145 8.10 14.74 9.93
CA VAL A 145 9.50 14.94 9.54
C VAL A 145 10.48 14.50 10.64
N THR A 146 9.94 14.19 11.81
CA THR A 146 10.67 13.68 12.96
C THR A 146 9.98 12.42 13.49
N PRO A 147 10.71 11.58 14.24
CA PRO A 147 10.12 10.42 14.89
C PRO A 147 8.88 10.77 15.70
N LEU A 148 7.78 10.05 15.45
CA LEU A 148 6.64 10.07 16.34
C LEU A 148 6.95 9.19 17.56
N VAL A 149 6.40 9.57 18.71
CA VAL A 149 6.71 8.87 19.97
C VAL A 149 6.27 7.41 19.88
N PHE A 150 7.23 6.53 20.06
CA PHE A 150 7.05 5.08 20.13
C PHE A 150 7.51 4.59 21.49
N ASN A 151 6.66 3.89 22.22
CA ASN A 151 6.98 3.29 23.49
C ASN A 151 6.66 1.78 23.47
N PRO A 152 7.66 0.91 23.38
CA PRO A 152 7.47 -0.54 23.36
C PRO A 152 6.72 -1.09 24.58
N SER A 153 6.88 -0.46 25.75
CA SER A 153 6.19 -0.88 26.97
C SER A 153 4.69 -0.57 26.90
N THR A 154 4.32 0.56 26.32
CA THR A 154 2.92 0.93 26.10
C THR A 154 2.28 -0.01 25.09
N LEU A 155 3.00 -0.37 24.03
CA LEU A 155 2.58 -1.35 23.05
C LEU A 155 2.21 -2.69 23.70
N ALA A 156 3.07 -3.18 24.60
CA ALA A 156 2.88 -4.47 25.26
C ALA A 156 1.72 -4.47 26.30
N SER A 157 1.39 -3.32 26.90
CA SER A 157 0.47 -3.24 28.03
C SER A 157 -0.90 -2.63 27.68
N ASN A 158 -0.95 -1.60 26.85
CA ASN A 158 -2.12 -0.75 26.66
C ASN A 158 -2.56 -0.62 25.19
N GLY A 159 -1.94 -1.36 24.26
CA GLY A 159 -2.07 -1.13 22.83
C GLY A 159 -1.19 0.03 22.36
N LEU A 160 -1.44 0.51 21.16
CA LEU A 160 -0.55 1.41 20.44
C LEU A 160 -0.87 2.88 20.70
N PRO A 161 0.16 3.77 20.66
CA PRO A 161 -0.11 5.20 20.71
C PRO A 161 -1.05 5.62 19.57
N PRO A 162 -1.94 6.61 19.79
CA PRO A 162 -2.95 7.00 18.81
C PRO A 162 -2.41 7.92 17.71
N ASN A 163 -1.30 7.55 17.09
CA ASN A 163 -0.67 8.29 16.01
C ASN A 163 -0.86 7.63 14.62
N ILE A 164 -1.38 6.41 14.58
CA ILE A 164 -1.89 5.78 13.37
C ILE A 164 -3.36 5.46 13.58
N CYS A 165 -4.18 5.95 12.66
CA CYS A 165 -5.62 5.92 12.75
C CYS A 165 -6.22 5.09 11.63
N ILE A 166 -7.25 4.32 11.90
CA ILE A 166 -8.08 3.73 10.85
C ILE A 166 -8.90 4.84 10.21
N LEU A 167 -8.90 4.89 8.89
CA LEU A 167 -9.68 5.86 8.13
C LEU A 167 -11.18 5.59 8.31
N ALA A 168 -11.92 6.59 8.77
CA ALA A 168 -13.33 6.43 9.16
C ALA A 168 -14.20 5.89 8.01
N GLY A 169 -14.89 4.79 8.27
CA GLY A 169 -15.72 4.06 7.30
C GLY A 169 -15.06 2.81 6.73
N PHE A 170 -13.75 2.69 6.85
CA PHE A 170 -13.04 1.44 6.51
C PHE A 170 -13.21 0.37 7.60
N PRO A 171 -12.94 -0.92 7.27
CA PRO A 171 -12.99 -1.99 8.25
C PRO A 171 -12.17 -1.66 9.51
N SER A 172 -12.74 -1.94 10.68
CA SER A 172 -12.17 -1.54 11.96
C SER A 172 -12.17 -2.66 13.00
N VAL A 173 -12.38 -3.91 12.56
CA VAL A 173 -12.36 -5.11 13.41
C VAL A 173 -11.27 -6.07 12.94
N PRO A 174 -10.69 -6.88 13.84
CA PRO A 174 -9.62 -7.80 13.49
C PRO A 174 -9.99 -8.74 12.33
N ALA A 175 -9.06 -8.92 11.40
CA ALA A 175 -9.26 -9.71 10.19
C ALA A 175 -9.78 -11.13 10.47
N LYS A 176 -9.32 -11.77 11.56
CA LYS A 176 -9.78 -13.10 11.99
C LYS A 176 -11.27 -13.19 12.35
N THR A 177 -11.95 -12.05 12.53
CA THR A 177 -13.38 -11.98 12.91
C THR A 177 -14.29 -11.60 11.75
N VAL A 178 -13.74 -11.41 10.55
CA VAL A 178 -14.46 -10.92 9.36
C VAL A 178 -14.48 -12.01 8.29
N ASN A 179 -15.58 -12.09 7.55
CA ASN A 179 -15.70 -12.93 6.37
C ASN A 179 -16.70 -12.29 5.38
N PRO A 180 -16.33 -11.97 4.14
CA PRO A 180 -14.98 -12.09 3.58
C PRO A 180 -14.00 -11.06 4.17
N VAL A 181 -12.73 -11.41 4.22
CA VAL A 181 -11.65 -10.52 4.65
C VAL A 181 -11.20 -9.66 3.47
N ASN A 182 -10.91 -8.38 3.72
CA ASN A 182 -10.26 -7.50 2.75
C ASN A 182 -8.74 -7.62 2.87
N PHE A 183 -8.06 -7.50 1.73
CA PHE A 183 -6.60 -7.53 1.64
C PHE A 183 -6.06 -6.28 0.92
N PRO A 184 -6.29 -5.08 1.46
CA PRO A 184 -5.89 -3.83 0.81
C PRO A 184 -4.37 -3.73 0.69
N GLN A 185 -3.90 -3.38 -0.51
CA GLN A 185 -2.49 -3.21 -0.80
C GLN A 185 -2.18 -1.84 -1.40
N GLY A 186 -2.50 -1.61 -2.66
CA GLY A 186 -2.28 -0.31 -3.32
C GLY A 186 -3.39 0.68 -2.99
N ILE A 187 -3.05 1.97 -2.96
CA ILE A 187 -3.98 3.06 -2.64
C ILE A 187 -3.70 4.26 -3.55
N TRP A 188 -4.77 4.90 -4.03
CA TRP A 188 -4.65 6.11 -4.87
C TRP A 188 -5.92 6.98 -4.78
N PHE A 189 -5.74 8.28 -4.54
CA PHE A 189 -6.83 9.26 -4.51
C PHE A 189 -7.00 9.92 -5.88
N ALA A 190 -8.23 9.91 -6.40
CA ALA A 190 -8.58 10.71 -7.57
C ALA A 190 -8.82 12.18 -7.19
N ASP A 191 -9.45 12.40 -6.05
CA ASP A 191 -9.68 13.69 -5.42
C ASP A 191 -9.91 13.50 -3.90
N ALA A 192 -10.26 14.57 -3.18
CA ALA A 192 -10.49 14.51 -1.74
C ALA A 192 -11.69 13.64 -1.30
N ASN A 193 -12.55 13.24 -2.25
CA ASN A 193 -13.78 12.49 -2.00
C ASN A 193 -13.82 11.13 -2.70
N THR A 194 -12.80 10.80 -3.49
CA THR A 194 -12.75 9.55 -4.27
C THR A 194 -11.41 8.86 -4.10
N LEU A 195 -11.45 7.68 -3.53
CA LEU A 195 -10.29 6.85 -3.22
C LEU A 195 -10.44 5.49 -3.89
N TYR A 196 -9.36 4.99 -4.47
CA TYR A 196 -9.26 3.63 -4.99
C TYR A 196 -8.28 2.82 -4.16
N VAL A 197 -8.68 1.59 -3.84
CA VAL A 197 -7.86 0.63 -3.10
C VAL A 197 -7.78 -0.66 -3.90
N ALA A 198 -6.56 -1.14 -4.12
CA ALA A 198 -6.35 -2.46 -4.69
C ALA A 198 -6.44 -3.51 -3.58
N ASP A 199 -7.30 -4.50 -3.76
CA ASP A 199 -7.36 -5.69 -2.91
C ASP A 199 -6.63 -6.85 -3.62
N GLU A 200 -5.62 -7.41 -2.93
CA GLU A 200 -4.74 -8.41 -3.55
C GLU A 200 -5.32 -9.82 -3.57
N GLY A 201 -6.51 -10.03 -2.97
CA GLY A 201 -7.04 -11.37 -2.73
C GLY A 201 -6.38 -12.05 -1.53
N ASP A 202 -6.88 -13.20 -1.16
CA ASP A 202 -6.45 -13.91 0.04
C ASP A 202 -5.22 -14.81 -0.15
N GLY A 203 -4.78 -15.01 -1.40
CA GLY A 203 -3.61 -15.82 -1.73
C GLY A 203 -3.81 -17.30 -1.40
N PHE A 204 -5.03 -17.81 -1.47
CA PHE A 204 -5.32 -19.20 -1.10
C PHE A 204 -4.63 -20.19 -2.03
N VAL A 205 -3.72 -20.98 -1.45
CA VAL A 205 -2.94 -22.02 -2.14
C VAL A 205 -2.83 -23.29 -1.30
N SER A 206 -3.87 -23.58 -0.49
CA SER A 206 -3.83 -24.75 0.42
C SER A 206 -4.17 -26.07 -0.25
N ASP A 207 -4.89 -26.05 -1.37
CA ASP A 207 -5.31 -27.25 -2.10
C ASP A 207 -5.63 -26.95 -3.58
N ASN A 208 -6.07 -27.97 -4.31
CA ASN A 208 -6.39 -27.90 -5.74
C ASN A 208 -7.61 -27.02 -6.09
N THR A 209 -8.29 -26.42 -5.12
CA THR A 209 -9.39 -25.49 -5.36
C THR A 209 -8.91 -24.03 -5.52
N LEU A 210 -7.59 -23.78 -5.48
CA LEU A 210 -7.03 -22.41 -5.53
C LEU A 210 -7.65 -21.53 -6.63
N TYR A 211 -7.92 -22.07 -7.81
CA TYR A 211 -8.49 -21.28 -8.91
C TYR A 211 -9.98 -20.97 -8.70
N THR A 212 -10.76 -21.96 -8.23
CA THR A 212 -12.17 -21.73 -7.92
C THR A 212 -12.34 -20.83 -6.70
N HIS A 213 -11.41 -20.90 -5.75
CA HIS A 213 -11.36 -20.02 -4.61
C HIS A 213 -11.08 -18.57 -5.05
N ALA A 214 -10.04 -18.33 -5.83
CA ALA A 214 -9.74 -17.02 -6.39
C ALA A 214 -10.91 -16.45 -7.23
N ALA A 215 -11.57 -17.30 -8.05
CA ALA A 215 -12.71 -16.88 -8.85
C ALA A 215 -13.96 -16.50 -8.03
N ALA A 216 -14.07 -16.99 -6.79
CA ALA A 216 -15.20 -16.74 -5.91
C ALA A 216 -15.03 -15.50 -5.01
N GLN A 217 -13.86 -14.87 -5.00
CA GLN A 217 -13.60 -13.70 -4.18
C GLN A 217 -14.41 -12.49 -4.64
N THR A 218 -15.08 -11.82 -3.71
CA THR A 218 -15.95 -10.66 -3.98
C THR A 218 -15.25 -9.33 -3.72
N ASN A 219 -14.22 -9.30 -2.88
CA ASN A 219 -13.49 -8.08 -2.51
C ASN A 219 -12.24 -7.87 -3.37
N ALA A 220 -11.60 -8.97 -3.82
CA ALA A 220 -10.40 -8.92 -4.65
C ALA A 220 -10.60 -8.08 -5.92
N GLY A 221 -9.67 -7.18 -6.22
CA GLY A 221 -9.74 -6.29 -7.39
C GLY A 221 -9.55 -4.82 -7.02
N LEU A 222 -10.26 -3.92 -7.70
CA LEU A 222 -10.16 -2.48 -7.45
C LEU A 222 -11.41 -1.98 -6.76
N GLU A 223 -11.30 -1.66 -5.50
CA GLU A 223 -12.37 -1.05 -4.70
C GLU A 223 -12.41 0.46 -4.93
N LYS A 224 -13.59 1.00 -5.20
CA LYS A 224 -13.83 2.44 -5.19
C LYS A 224 -14.55 2.84 -3.92
N TRP A 225 -13.95 3.76 -3.20
CA TRP A 225 -14.48 4.35 -1.99
C TRP A 225 -14.85 5.81 -2.22
N VAL A 226 -16.01 6.23 -1.73
CA VAL A 226 -16.53 7.60 -1.85
C VAL A 226 -16.77 8.18 -0.48
N PHE A 227 -16.33 9.41 -0.28
CA PHE A 227 -16.53 10.11 0.99
C PHE A 227 -17.96 10.63 1.11
N ASN A 228 -18.67 10.19 2.14
CA ASN A 228 -19.98 10.70 2.48
C ASN A 228 -19.85 11.88 3.45
N THR A 229 -20.13 13.08 2.97
CA THR A 229 -19.99 14.33 3.75
C THR A 229 -20.99 14.44 4.89
N ALA A 230 -22.15 13.78 4.81
CA ALA A 230 -23.17 13.81 5.86
C ALA A 230 -22.78 12.93 7.06
N SER A 231 -22.33 11.69 6.81
CA SER A 231 -21.85 10.78 7.86
C SER A 231 -20.40 11.01 8.25
N LYS A 232 -19.63 11.77 7.44
CA LYS A 232 -18.19 11.96 7.57
C LYS A 232 -17.43 10.62 7.58
N THR A 233 -17.82 9.71 6.69
CA THR A 233 -17.18 8.39 6.54
C THR A 233 -16.97 8.05 5.09
N TRP A 234 -15.95 7.26 4.81
CA TRP A 234 -15.75 6.62 3.53
C TRP A 234 -16.72 5.44 3.39
N GLN A 235 -17.24 5.24 2.20
CA GLN A 235 -18.17 4.17 1.87
C GLN A 235 -17.71 3.46 0.60
N LEU A 236 -17.67 2.14 0.64
CA LEU A 236 -17.42 1.33 -0.55
C LEU A 236 -18.58 1.52 -1.53
N ALA A 237 -18.28 2.07 -2.69
CA ALA A 237 -19.27 2.25 -3.75
C ALA A 237 -19.44 0.96 -4.57
N TYR A 238 -18.34 0.38 -5.01
CA TYR A 238 -18.29 -0.89 -5.75
C TYR A 238 -16.84 -1.41 -5.87
N THR A 239 -16.73 -2.68 -6.26
CA THR A 239 -15.47 -3.35 -6.62
C THR A 239 -15.46 -3.66 -8.10
N LEU A 240 -14.40 -3.29 -8.81
CA LEU A 240 -14.17 -3.55 -10.22
C LEU A 240 -13.32 -4.81 -10.39
N GLN A 241 -13.89 -5.83 -11.01
CA GLN A 241 -13.26 -7.14 -11.25
C GLN A 241 -13.31 -7.55 -12.73
N ALA A 242 -14.25 -6.98 -13.50
CA ALA A 242 -14.45 -7.35 -14.90
C ALA A 242 -13.15 -7.21 -15.71
N GLY A 243 -12.80 -8.23 -16.47
CA GLY A 243 -11.56 -8.29 -17.25
C GLY A 243 -10.32 -8.80 -16.50
N LEU A 244 -10.33 -8.88 -15.16
CA LEU A 244 -9.22 -9.48 -14.40
C LEU A 244 -9.12 -10.99 -14.59
N LYS A 245 -10.24 -11.64 -14.90
CA LYS A 245 -10.31 -13.11 -15.04
C LYS A 245 -9.79 -13.83 -13.80
N LEU A 246 -10.31 -13.44 -12.62
CA LEU A 246 -9.95 -14.03 -11.34
C LEU A 246 -10.07 -15.55 -11.39
N GLY A 247 -9.06 -16.26 -10.92
CA GLY A 247 -9.02 -17.71 -10.88
C GLY A 247 -8.92 -18.40 -12.24
N VAL A 248 -8.78 -17.67 -13.35
CA VAL A 248 -8.58 -18.28 -14.67
C VAL A 248 -7.09 -18.45 -14.94
N PRO A 249 -6.58 -19.69 -14.97
CA PRO A 249 -5.16 -19.95 -15.19
C PRO A 249 -4.74 -19.51 -16.60
N TYR A 250 -3.51 -19.01 -16.71
CA TYR A 250 -2.92 -18.62 -17.99
C TYR A 250 -1.53 -19.23 -18.18
N THR A 251 -1.13 -19.34 -19.45
CA THR A 251 0.16 -19.90 -19.83
C THR A 251 1.16 -18.80 -20.03
N VAL A 252 2.38 -18.99 -19.48
CA VAL A 252 3.55 -18.15 -19.72
C VAL A 252 4.61 -18.99 -20.43
N PHE A 253 5.12 -18.51 -21.57
CA PHE A 253 6.11 -19.24 -22.33
C PHE A 253 7.38 -19.49 -21.51
N GLY A 254 7.84 -20.72 -21.45
CA GLY A 254 9.03 -21.11 -20.67
C GLY A 254 8.76 -21.32 -19.17
N TYR A 255 7.61 -20.94 -18.65
CA TYR A 255 7.25 -21.17 -17.24
C TYR A 255 6.92 -22.65 -17.01
N PRO A 256 7.16 -23.19 -15.80
CA PRO A 256 6.86 -24.59 -15.51
C PRO A 256 5.40 -24.95 -15.80
N THR A 257 5.19 -26.18 -16.28
CA THR A 257 3.87 -26.76 -16.57
C THR A 257 3.59 -27.95 -15.67
N GLY A 258 2.33 -28.40 -15.63
CA GLY A 258 1.91 -29.48 -14.74
C GLY A 258 1.86 -29.01 -13.28
N ASN A 259 2.17 -29.89 -12.35
CA ASN A 259 2.12 -29.60 -10.93
C ASN A 259 3.52 -29.45 -10.32
N ASN A 260 3.64 -28.56 -9.34
CA ASN A 260 4.81 -28.44 -8.48
C ASN A 260 4.96 -29.71 -7.63
N ALA A 261 6.07 -30.42 -7.76
CA ALA A 261 6.31 -31.66 -7.05
C ALA A 261 6.33 -31.50 -5.51
N ALA A 262 6.65 -30.30 -5.02
CA ALA A 262 6.72 -30.03 -3.59
C ALA A 262 5.34 -29.77 -2.96
N THR A 263 4.40 -29.19 -3.71
CA THR A 263 3.07 -28.81 -3.20
C THR A 263 1.95 -29.65 -3.78
N GLY A 264 2.18 -30.32 -4.91
CA GLY A 264 1.14 -31.02 -5.68
C GLY A 264 0.21 -30.08 -6.46
N LEU A 265 0.40 -28.76 -6.37
CA LEU A 265 -0.47 -27.76 -6.98
C LEU A 265 -0.01 -27.39 -8.39
N PRO A 266 -0.94 -26.94 -9.27
CA PRO A 266 -0.59 -26.57 -10.64
C PRO A 266 0.30 -25.32 -10.71
N TRP A 267 1.32 -25.36 -11.57
CA TRP A 267 2.22 -24.23 -11.79
C TRP A 267 1.56 -23.05 -12.49
N ALA A 268 0.54 -23.28 -13.34
CA ALA A 268 -0.07 -22.21 -14.13
C ALA A 268 -0.58 -21.06 -13.22
N PRO A 269 -0.11 -19.83 -13.39
CA PRO A 269 -0.60 -18.74 -12.57
C PRO A 269 -2.01 -18.33 -12.97
N ALA A 270 -2.80 -17.89 -11.98
CA ALA A 270 -4.08 -17.24 -12.19
C ALA A 270 -4.13 -15.93 -11.39
N THR A 271 -4.85 -14.93 -11.88
CA THR A 271 -5.03 -13.68 -11.13
C THR A 271 -5.87 -13.93 -9.89
N ASP A 272 -5.41 -13.44 -8.75
CA ASP A 272 -6.11 -13.48 -7.47
C ASP A 272 -6.75 -12.14 -7.10
N GLY A 273 -6.08 -11.03 -7.40
CA GLY A 273 -6.53 -9.66 -7.15
C GLY A 273 -5.55 -8.64 -7.72
N LEU A 274 -5.49 -7.48 -7.09
CA LEU A 274 -4.63 -6.37 -7.49
C LEU A 274 -3.72 -5.92 -6.35
N ARG A 275 -2.51 -5.50 -6.69
CA ARG A 275 -1.49 -5.04 -5.74
C ARG A 275 -1.23 -3.54 -5.83
N ASN A 276 -0.13 -3.15 -6.46
CA ASN A 276 0.25 -1.75 -6.60
C ASN A 276 -0.58 -1.06 -7.67
N ILE A 277 -1.02 0.14 -7.40
CA ILE A 277 -1.79 0.98 -8.33
C ILE A 277 -1.19 2.37 -8.46
N THR A 278 -1.42 2.97 -9.60
CA THR A 278 -1.30 4.41 -9.83
C THR A 278 -2.43 4.86 -10.74
N GLY A 279 -2.75 6.15 -10.73
CA GLY A 279 -3.85 6.67 -11.52
C GLY A 279 -3.59 8.07 -12.07
N LYS A 280 -4.44 8.44 -13.02
CA LYS A 280 -4.47 9.77 -13.61
C LYS A 280 -5.91 10.23 -13.77
N VAL A 281 -6.21 11.43 -13.30
CA VAL A 281 -7.49 12.09 -13.56
C VAL A 281 -7.47 12.64 -15.00
N ASN A 282 -8.47 12.30 -15.78
CA ASN A 282 -8.64 12.76 -17.16
C ASN A 282 -9.49 14.03 -17.21
N GLY A 283 -9.36 14.80 -18.28
CA GLY A 283 -10.09 16.06 -18.43
C GLY A 283 -11.60 15.90 -18.67
N ASP A 284 -12.08 14.67 -18.91
CA ASP A 284 -13.49 14.34 -19.20
C ASP A 284 -14.26 13.83 -17.95
N GLY A 285 -13.68 13.94 -16.77
CA GLY A 285 -14.29 13.48 -15.52
C GLY A 285 -14.13 11.97 -15.26
N THR A 286 -13.30 11.30 -16.04
CA THR A 286 -12.87 9.93 -15.78
C THR A 286 -11.51 9.86 -15.13
N VAL A 287 -11.14 8.68 -14.65
CA VAL A 287 -9.78 8.34 -14.23
C VAL A 287 -9.31 7.12 -14.99
N THR A 288 -8.03 7.08 -15.32
CA THR A 288 -7.38 5.85 -15.77
C THR A 288 -6.50 5.35 -14.65
N ILE A 289 -6.68 4.08 -14.28
CA ILE A 289 -5.93 3.43 -13.22
C ILE A 289 -5.16 2.26 -13.82
N TRP A 290 -3.87 2.20 -13.51
CA TRP A 290 -2.97 1.10 -13.83
C TRP A 290 -2.69 0.31 -12.55
N ALA A 291 -2.76 -1.01 -12.66
CA ALA A 291 -2.62 -1.92 -11.54
C ALA A 291 -1.75 -3.13 -11.89
N ILE A 292 -1.02 -3.63 -10.89
CA ILE A 292 -0.29 -4.90 -10.96
C ILE A 292 -1.17 -5.99 -10.36
N THR A 293 -1.31 -7.13 -11.05
CA THR A 293 -2.08 -8.26 -10.51
C THR A 293 -1.28 -9.05 -9.46
N SER A 294 -1.98 -9.60 -8.48
CA SER A 294 -1.52 -10.73 -7.67
C SER A 294 -1.86 -12.05 -8.36
N THR A 295 -1.25 -13.14 -7.91
CA THR A 295 -1.41 -14.45 -8.52
C THR A 295 -1.54 -15.57 -7.49
N VAL A 296 -2.22 -16.66 -7.87
CA VAL A 296 -2.18 -17.92 -7.17
C VAL A 296 -1.67 -19.02 -8.10
N SER A 297 -0.83 -19.89 -7.59
CA SER A 297 -0.26 -21.03 -8.30
C SER A 297 0.36 -22.05 -7.36
N GLY A 298 0.92 -23.11 -7.90
CA GLY A 298 1.74 -24.08 -7.16
C GLY A 298 3.05 -23.52 -6.60
N ASN A 299 3.43 -22.28 -6.93
CA ASN A 299 4.57 -21.57 -6.32
C ASN A 299 4.28 -21.22 -4.85
N GLY A 300 3.05 -20.90 -4.50
CA GLY A 300 2.65 -20.60 -3.11
C GLY A 300 2.92 -19.16 -2.65
N ASP A 301 3.53 -18.30 -3.47
CA ASP A 301 3.73 -16.87 -3.18
C ASP A 301 2.92 -16.01 -4.17
N PRO A 302 1.86 -15.30 -3.72
CA PRO A 302 1.01 -14.47 -4.57
C PRO A 302 1.75 -13.36 -5.34
N GLY A 303 3.00 -13.13 -5.05
CA GLY A 303 3.81 -12.10 -5.70
C GLY A 303 5.00 -12.64 -6.48
N ALA A 304 5.14 -13.93 -6.69
CA ALA A 304 6.35 -14.52 -7.28
C ALA A 304 6.17 -15.06 -8.70
N ASP A 305 4.93 -15.23 -9.15
CA ASP A 305 4.66 -15.68 -10.52
C ASP A 305 4.73 -14.53 -11.53
N PRO A 306 4.98 -14.84 -12.81
CA PRO A 306 4.76 -13.89 -13.89
C PRO A 306 3.33 -13.37 -13.87
N ASN A 307 3.18 -12.07 -13.72
CA ASN A 307 1.91 -11.38 -13.51
C ASN A 307 1.65 -10.32 -14.60
N LYS A 308 0.65 -9.47 -14.41
CA LYS A 308 0.21 -8.52 -15.43
C LYS A 308 0.15 -7.10 -14.89
N LEU A 309 0.49 -6.14 -15.76
CA LEU A 309 0.06 -4.76 -15.66
C LEU A 309 -1.24 -4.63 -16.43
N VAL A 310 -2.28 -4.20 -15.76
CA VAL A 310 -3.63 -3.97 -16.33
C VAL A 310 -4.02 -2.52 -16.17
N ALA A 311 -4.96 -2.06 -16.99
CA ALA A 311 -5.54 -0.72 -16.86
C ALA A 311 -7.05 -0.76 -16.98
N ILE A 312 -7.70 0.22 -16.34
CA ILE A 312 -9.14 0.44 -16.40
C ILE A 312 -9.42 1.94 -16.42
N THR A 313 -10.53 2.33 -17.08
CA THR A 313 -11.04 3.71 -16.99
C THR A 313 -12.38 3.69 -16.25
N ASP A 314 -12.50 4.53 -15.23
CA ASP A 314 -13.71 4.67 -14.42
C ASP A 314 -14.15 6.14 -14.33
N ARG A 315 -15.43 6.38 -14.03
CA ARG A 315 -15.99 7.74 -13.84
C ARG A 315 -15.88 8.17 -12.39
N VAL A 316 -15.16 9.27 -12.12
CA VAL A 316 -14.92 9.76 -10.76
C VAL A 316 -16.20 9.88 -9.92
N LYS A 317 -17.25 10.47 -10.49
CA LYS A 317 -18.51 10.74 -9.77
C LYS A 317 -19.51 9.57 -9.75
N SER A 318 -19.19 8.45 -10.37
CA SER A 318 -20.08 7.29 -10.37
C SER A 318 -20.07 6.59 -9.01
N THR A 319 -21.24 6.19 -8.54
CA THR A 319 -21.43 5.39 -7.31
C THR A 319 -21.81 3.94 -7.62
N SER A 320 -21.80 3.57 -8.90
CA SER A 320 -22.03 2.21 -9.37
C SER A 320 -21.15 1.94 -10.59
N ALA A 321 -20.63 0.73 -10.73
CA ALA A 321 -19.86 0.31 -11.89
C ALA A 321 -20.71 0.38 -13.17
N SER A 322 -20.14 0.91 -14.24
CA SER A 322 -20.85 0.99 -15.53
C SER A 322 -20.73 -0.34 -16.27
N LYS A 323 -21.78 -0.68 -17.03
CA LYS A 323 -21.72 -1.83 -17.93
C LYS A 323 -20.63 -1.60 -18.99
N GLY A 324 -19.66 -2.48 -19.05
CA GLY A 324 -18.54 -2.41 -20.00
C GLY A 324 -17.24 -1.84 -19.42
N GLU A 325 -17.24 -1.34 -18.19
CA GLU A 325 -16.00 -1.06 -17.49
C GLU A 325 -15.28 -2.38 -17.20
N GLN A 326 -14.09 -2.53 -17.80
CA GLN A 326 -13.31 -3.74 -17.62
C GLN A 326 -11.81 -3.45 -17.72
N PHE A 327 -11.04 -4.22 -17.01
CA PHE A 327 -9.58 -4.20 -17.14
C PHE A 327 -9.15 -4.78 -18.48
N PHE A 328 -8.09 -4.20 -19.02
CA PHE A 328 -7.38 -4.76 -20.16
C PHE A 328 -5.87 -4.88 -19.84
N PRO A 329 -5.20 -5.90 -20.35
CA PRO A 329 -3.76 -6.07 -20.13
C PRO A 329 -2.99 -5.02 -20.92
N VAL A 330 -2.04 -4.35 -20.24
CA VAL A 330 -1.10 -3.40 -20.82
C VAL A 330 0.26 -4.08 -21.06
N ARG A 331 0.67 -4.93 -20.12
CA ARG A 331 1.88 -5.74 -20.20
C ARG A 331 1.66 -7.06 -19.44
N GLU A 332 2.22 -8.13 -19.99
CA GLU A 332 2.32 -9.42 -19.32
C GLU A 332 3.78 -9.72 -19.04
N ALA A 333 4.10 -10.17 -17.83
CA ALA A 333 5.44 -10.60 -17.46
C ALA A 333 5.78 -11.93 -18.15
N GLY A 334 7.02 -12.05 -18.63
CA GLY A 334 7.55 -13.29 -19.16
C GLY A 334 8.11 -14.21 -18.07
N PHE A 335 8.61 -15.38 -18.47
CA PHE A 335 9.33 -16.26 -17.56
C PHE A 335 10.55 -15.56 -16.95
N GLY A 336 10.68 -15.66 -15.62
CA GLY A 336 11.73 -14.98 -14.87
C GLY A 336 11.46 -13.50 -14.57
N GLU A 337 10.29 -12.98 -14.97
CA GLU A 337 9.87 -11.63 -14.67
C GLU A 337 8.70 -11.61 -13.69
N VAL A 338 8.71 -10.63 -12.77
CA VAL A 338 7.58 -10.28 -11.90
C VAL A 338 7.47 -8.76 -11.85
N LEU A 339 6.30 -8.22 -12.20
CA LEU A 339 6.02 -6.80 -12.08
C LEU A 339 5.70 -6.49 -10.62
N ARG A 340 6.38 -5.49 -10.02
CA ARG A 340 6.26 -5.20 -8.59
C ARG A 340 5.62 -3.86 -8.29
N GLY A 341 5.91 -2.84 -9.07
CA GLY A 341 5.41 -1.49 -8.86
C GLY A 341 4.96 -0.85 -10.15
N VAL A 342 4.10 0.16 -10.03
CA VAL A 342 3.65 0.99 -11.14
C VAL A 342 3.63 2.45 -10.71
N SER A 343 4.28 3.31 -11.47
CA SER A 343 4.29 4.76 -11.29
C SER A 343 4.52 5.47 -12.62
N PHE A 344 4.16 6.74 -12.69
CA PHE A 344 4.55 7.57 -13.81
C PHE A 344 6.04 7.94 -13.72
N ALA A 345 6.70 8.04 -14.86
CA ALA A 345 8.02 8.63 -14.90
C ALA A 345 7.97 10.09 -14.44
N PRO A 346 8.95 10.58 -13.68
CA PRO A 346 9.04 11.99 -13.36
C PRO A 346 9.08 12.81 -14.65
N ILE A 347 8.14 13.74 -14.81
CA ILE A 347 8.18 14.69 -15.93
C ILE A 347 9.19 15.77 -15.51
N ALA A 348 10.25 15.97 -16.32
CA ALA A 348 11.09 17.14 -16.16
C ALA A 348 10.16 18.38 -16.31
N GLU A 349 10.13 19.25 -15.30
CA GLU A 349 9.47 20.53 -15.46
C GLU A 349 10.10 21.21 -16.68
N ALA A 350 9.27 21.54 -17.66
CA ALA A 350 9.71 22.36 -18.78
C ALA A 350 10.23 23.64 -18.16
N SER A 351 11.55 23.86 -18.22
CA SER A 351 12.13 25.13 -17.85
C SER A 351 11.43 26.18 -18.72
N ASN A 352 10.54 26.96 -18.11
CA ASN A 352 10.04 28.17 -18.75
C ASN A 352 11.25 29.07 -18.95
N GLY A 353 11.89 28.91 -20.09
CA GLY A 353 12.88 29.82 -20.57
C GLY A 353 12.20 31.21 -20.70
N HIS A 354 12.43 32.06 -19.76
CA HIS A 354 12.23 33.46 -19.95
C HIS A 354 13.14 33.87 -21.11
N HIS A 355 12.60 33.89 -22.30
CA HIS A 355 13.17 34.70 -23.36
C HIS A 355 13.05 36.17 -22.90
N GLY A 356 14.12 36.66 -22.28
CA GLY A 356 14.29 38.06 -22.12
C GLY A 356 14.23 38.72 -23.49
N GLN A 357 13.18 39.48 -23.74
CA GLN A 357 13.17 40.47 -24.82
C GLN A 357 14.31 41.44 -24.54
N GLY A 358 15.40 41.35 -25.28
CA GLY A 358 16.41 42.36 -25.36
C GLY A 358 15.80 43.58 -26.05
N ASP A 359 15.59 44.64 -25.29
CA ASP A 359 15.33 45.96 -25.85
C ASP A 359 16.56 46.45 -26.60
N ASP A 360 16.47 46.37 -27.92
CA ASP A 360 17.43 46.98 -28.85
C ASP A 360 17.13 48.48 -28.95
N HIS A 361 17.76 49.25 -28.07
CA HIS A 361 17.81 50.68 -28.24
C HIS A 361 18.92 51.05 -29.21
N GLY A 362 18.53 51.29 -30.44
CA GLY A 362 19.37 51.89 -31.45
C GLY A 362 19.99 53.22 -30.98
N ARG A 363 21.30 53.33 -31.20
CA ARG A 363 21.96 54.62 -31.36
C ARG A 363 22.67 54.65 -32.69
N GLY A 364 22.15 55.48 -33.56
CA GLY A 364 22.84 55.87 -34.75
C GLY A 364 24.12 56.69 -34.46
N TRP A 365 25.06 56.49 -35.31
CA TRP A 365 25.88 57.47 -36.03
C TRP A 365 26.50 56.75 -37.24
#